data_c4eb0d05b722d6ea573f7470a7093a6d
#
_entry.id   c4eb0d05b722d6ea573f7470a7093a6d
#
_cell.length_a   1.000
_cell.length_b   1.000
_cell.length_c   1.000
_cell.angle_alpha   90.00
_cell.angle_beta   90.00
_cell.angle_gamma   90.00
#
_symmetry.space_group_name_H-M   'P 1'
#
loop_
_entity.id
_entity.type
_entity.pdbx_description
1 polymer ?
#
loop_
_entity_poly.entity_id
_entity_poly.type
_entity_poly.pdbx_seq_one_letter_code
_entity_poly.pdbx_strand_id
1 'polypeptide(L)'
;VIRTEFLCKSFGKLDVLKDISTEIKKGEVVAIIGPSGGGKSTFLRCLNLLEFPTRGRVYIDDVDITTPKIDIKKVRQNMGMVFQHFNLFPHKTVLQNVTYGPCKVKQMSKAEADELGLDLLAKVGLAEKADVYPSRLSGGQKQRVAIARALAMQPEIMLFDEPTSALDPEMVKEVLDVMKGLVRTGMTMAIVTHEMGFAREVANRILFLEGGRLAEDAPPDIFFTNPRSERACQFLEKVL
;
A
#
# COMPACT_ATOMS: atom_id res chain seq x y z
N VAL A 1 9.59 -12.35 1.26
CA VAL A 1 8.91 -11.78 0.10
C VAL A 1 9.48 -10.42 -0.27
N ILE A 2 9.52 -9.45 0.64
CA ILE A 2 10.21 -8.16 0.40
C ILE A 2 11.34 -8.04 1.42
N ARG A 3 12.53 -7.70 0.96
CA ARG A 3 13.68 -7.42 1.84
C ARG A 3 14.40 -6.17 1.35
N THR A 4 14.76 -5.28 2.28
CA THR A 4 15.58 -4.11 2.00
C THR A 4 16.90 -4.20 2.73
N GLU A 5 17.98 -3.77 2.07
CA GLU A 5 19.33 -3.74 2.64
C GLU A 5 19.91 -2.34 2.47
N PHE A 6 20.18 -1.67 3.60
CA PHE A 6 20.81 -0.34 3.68
C PHE A 6 20.16 0.66 2.72
N LEU A 7 18.81 0.61 2.62
CA LEU A 7 18.05 1.44 1.68
C LEU A 7 18.16 2.91 2.01
N CYS A 8 18.69 3.69 1.07
CA CYS A 8 18.81 5.13 1.17
C CYS A 8 18.13 5.80 -0.01
N LYS A 9 17.48 6.94 0.23
CA LYS A 9 16.92 7.79 -0.81
C LYS A 9 17.18 9.25 -0.52
N SER A 10 17.76 9.93 -1.51
CA SER A 10 17.96 11.38 -1.47
C SER A 10 17.28 12.05 -2.68
N PHE A 11 16.75 13.24 -2.46
CA PHE A 11 16.26 14.14 -3.51
C PHE A 11 17.14 15.41 -3.50
N GLY A 12 18.06 15.48 -4.45
CA GLY A 12 19.09 16.50 -4.45
C GLY A 12 19.95 16.42 -3.18
N LYS A 13 19.89 17.44 -2.32
CA LYS A 13 20.65 17.52 -1.07
C LYS A 13 19.87 16.98 0.15
N LEU A 14 18.61 16.63 -0.02
CA LEU A 14 17.75 16.16 1.08
C LEU A 14 17.79 14.64 1.18
N ASP A 15 18.35 14.12 2.26
CA ASP A 15 18.34 12.70 2.59
C ASP A 15 17.02 12.33 3.27
N VAL A 16 16.16 11.62 2.55
CA VAL A 16 14.82 11.23 3.01
C VAL A 16 14.82 9.86 3.66
N LEU A 17 15.58 8.89 3.13
CA LEU A 17 15.76 7.56 3.74
C LEU A 17 17.24 7.31 4.01
N LYS A 18 17.53 6.72 5.19
CA LYS A 18 18.88 6.53 5.71
C LYS A 18 19.04 5.12 6.26
N ASP A 19 19.68 4.25 5.48
CA ASP A 19 20.11 2.89 5.87
C ASP A 19 18.97 2.01 6.43
N ILE A 20 17.82 1.96 5.75
CA ILE A 20 16.69 1.14 6.19
C ILE A 20 16.89 -0.30 5.71
N SER A 21 17.02 -1.21 6.67
CA SER A 21 17.07 -2.66 6.44
C SER A 21 15.94 -3.32 7.19
N THR A 22 15.06 -4.02 6.47
CA THR A 22 13.93 -4.77 7.04
C THR A 22 13.46 -5.84 6.05
N GLU A 23 12.64 -6.76 6.53
CA GLU A 23 12.04 -7.82 5.74
C GLU A 23 10.54 -7.88 5.99
N ILE A 24 9.74 -8.12 4.96
CA ILE A 24 8.30 -8.40 5.05
C ILE A 24 8.09 -9.83 4.53
N LYS A 25 7.53 -10.69 5.37
CA LYS A 25 7.31 -12.10 5.06
C LYS A 25 6.00 -12.30 4.28
N LYS A 26 5.88 -13.46 3.64
CA LYS A 26 4.64 -13.83 2.94
C LYS A 26 3.47 -13.92 3.93
N GLY A 27 2.35 -13.30 3.58
CA GLY A 27 1.16 -13.22 4.43
C GLY A 27 1.29 -12.26 5.61
N GLU A 28 2.42 -11.56 5.75
CA GLU A 28 2.61 -10.57 6.81
C GLU A 28 1.95 -9.23 6.44
N VAL A 29 1.28 -8.64 7.41
CA VAL A 29 0.74 -7.28 7.34
C VAL A 29 1.62 -6.36 8.18
N VAL A 30 2.30 -5.43 7.51
CA VAL A 30 3.20 -4.47 8.14
C VAL A 30 2.60 -3.07 8.05
N ALA A 31 2.38 -2.41 9.18
CA ALA A 31 2.01 -1.00 9.21
C ALA A 31 3.25 -0.13 9.37
N ILE A 32 3.37 0.87 8.50
CA ILE A 32 4.45 1.86 8.49
C ILE A 32 3.88 3.15 9.02
N ILE A 33 4.31 3.56 10.20
CA ILE A 33 3.81 4.74 10.90
C ILE A 33 4.95 5.69 11.29
N GLY A 34 4.60 6.91 11.67
CA GLY A 34 5.57 7.93 12.07
C GLY A 34 5.09 9.33 11.68
N PRO A 35 5.84 10.37 12.07
CA PRO A 35 5.48 11.77 11.80
C PRO A 35 5.47 12.07 10.30
N SER A 36 4.75 13.16 9.92
CA SER A 36 4.80 13.69 8.55
C SER A 36 6.23 14.05 8.17
N GLY A 37 6.60 13.77 6.93
CA GLY A 37 7.97 13.97 6.46
C GLY A 37 8.98 12.90 6.93
N GLY A 38 8.56 11.88 7.68
CA GLY A 38 9.43 10.79 8.16
C GLY A 38 9.94 9.82 7.08
N GLY A 39 9.52 9.98 5.82
CA GLY A 39 9.97 9.14 4.71
C GLY A 39 9.08 7.93 4.41
N LYS A 40 7.94 7.77 5.09
CA LYS A 40 7.04 6.60 4.97
C LYS A 40 6.61 6.28 3.54
N SER A 41 6.00 7.25 2.86
CA SER A 41 5.56 7.08 1.45
C SER A 41 6.74 6.86 0.50
N THR A 42 7.87 7.52 0.74
CA THR A 42 9.09 7.32 -0.04
C THR A 42 9.62 5.89 0.14
N PHE A 43 9.64 5.39 1.38
CA PHE A 43 10.03 4.01 1.67
C PHE A 43 9.10 3.03 0.95
N LEU A 44 7.78 3.19 1.11
CA LEU A 44 6.80 2.33 0.45
C LEU A 44 6.98 2.32 -1.09
N ARG A 45 7.21 3.49 -1.69
CA ARG A 45 7.44 3.63 -3.15
C ARG A 45 8.77 3.06 -3.60
N CYS A 46 9.76 2.95 -2.73
CA CYS A 46 10.99 2.25 -3.04
C CYS A 46 10.79 0.73 -3.12
N LEU A 47 9.83 0.15 -2.37
CA LEU A 47 9.57 -1.29 -2.39
C LEU A 47 9.13 -1.81 -3.78
N ASN A 48 8.47 -0.98 -4.59
CA ASN A 48 8.06 -1.30 -5.96
C ASN A 48 8.80 -0.49 -7.04
N LEU A 49 9.87 0.19 -6.64
CA LEU A 49 10.71 1.05 -7.49
C LEU A 49 9.94 2.17 -8.23
N LEU A 50 8.79 2.63 -7.70
CA LEU A 50 8.22 3.92 -8.13
C LEU A 50 9.18 5.05 -7.80
N GLU A 51 9.91 4.91 -6.67
CA GLU A 51 11.08 5.70 -6.34
C GLU A 51 12.31 4.79 -6.34
N PHE A 52 13.30 5.10 -7.17
CA PHE A 52 14.55 4.37 -7.16
C PHE A 52 15.40 4.77 -5.95
N PRO A 53 15.90 3.81 -5.16
CA PRO A 53 16.83 4.12 -4.09
C PRO A 53 18.10 4.76 -4.64
N THR A 54 18.70 5.67 -3.86
CA THR A 54 20.00 6.28 -4.19
C THR A 54 21.13 5.32 -3.86
N ARG A 55 20.97 4.53 -2.79
CA ARG A 55 21.86 3.44 -2.37
C ARG A 55 21.05 2.34 -1.70
N GLY A 56 21.68 1.19 -1.51
CA GLY A 56 21.05 0.01 -0.92
C GLY A 56 20.29 -0.80 -1.97
N ARG A 57 19.61 -1.84 -1.51
CA ARG A 57 18.95 -2.81 -2.39
C ARG A 57 17.55 -3.15 -1.91
N VAL A 58 16.71 -3.54 -2.85
CA VAL A 58 15.37 -4.10 -2.62
C VAL A 58 15.31 -5.46 -3.30
N TYR A 59 14.86 -6.45 -2.54
CA TYR A 59 14.67 -7.82 -3.02
C TYR A 59 13.19 -8.19 -2.96
N ILE A 60 12.73 -8.87 -4.00
CA ILE A 60 11.43 -9.56 -4.03
C ILE A 60 11.71 -11.03 -4.31
N ASP A 61 11.31 -11.92 -3.41
CA ASP A 61 11.59 -13.36 -3.48
C ASP A 61 13.07 -13.66 -3.78
N ASP A 62 13.97 -13.01 -3.02
CA ASP A 62 15.42 -13.08 -3.15
C ASP A 62 16.02 -12.54 -4.46
N VAL A 63 15.21 -12.00 -5.35
CA VAL A 63 15.66 -11.33 -6.57
C VAL A 63 15.90 -9.86 -6.28
N ASP A 64 17.14 -9.38 -6.48
CA ASP A 64 17.48 -7.96 -6.39
C ASP A 64 16.83 -7.19 -7.55
N ILE A 65 15.77 -6.45 -7.24
CA ILE A 65 15.02 -5.68 -8.22
C ILE A 65 15.64 -4.31 -8.53
N THR A 66 16.67 -3.89 -7.81
CA THR A 66 17.38 -2.62 -8.05
C THR A 66 18.42 -2.70 -9.14
N THR A 67 18.69 -3.89 -9.67
CA THR A 67 19.68 -4.08 -10.74
C THR A 67 19.15 -3.57 -12.09
N PRO A 68 20.02 -2.98 -12.96
CA PRO A 68 19.60 -2.45 -14.26
C PRO A 68 18.99 -3.46 -15.24
N LYS A 69 19.20 -4.77 -14.99
CA LYS A 69 18.73 -5.85 -15.86
C LYS A 69 17.29 -6.30 -15.60
N ILE A 70 16.68 -5.81 -14.53
CA ILE A 70 15.33 -6.23 -14.11
C ILE A 70 14.26 -5.59 -14.99
N ASP A 71 13.31 -6.42 -15.41
CA ASP A 71 12.07 -5.95 -16.02
C ASP A 71 11.11 -5.45 -14.93
N ILE A 72 11.21 -4.15 -14.63
CA ILE A 72 10.35 -3.47 -13.63
C ILE A 72 8.86 -3.65 -13.90
N LYS A 73 8.45 -3.79 -15.17
CA LYS A 73 7.05 -4.00 -15.51
C LYS A 73 6.56 -5.33 -14.96
N LYS A 74 7.36 -6.39 -15.07
CA LYS A 74 7.04 -7.70 -14.50
C LYS A 74 6.97 -7.65 -12.96
N VAL A 75 7.92 -6.98 -12.32
CA VAL A 75 7.90 -6.81 -10.86
C VAL A 75 6.60 -6.14 -10.42
N ARG A 76 6.23 -5.03 -11.06
CA ARG A 76 5.02 -4.27 -10.70
C ARG A 76 3.70 -4.98 -11.04
N GLN A 77 3.71 -5.98 -11.92
CA GLN A 77 2.52 -6.80 -12.19
C GLN A 77 2.09 -7.63 -10.98
N ASN A 78 3.05 -8.04 -10.15
CA ASN A 78 2.82 -8.86 -8.95
C ASN A 78 2.63 -8.01 -7.68
N MET A 79 2.68 -6.68 -7.80
CA MET A 79 2.54 -5.75 -6.68
C MET A 79 1.41 -4.75 -6.95
N GLY A 80 0.32 -4.86 -6.21
CA GLY A 80 -0.73 -3.85 -6.24
C GLY A 80 -0.32 -2.63 -5.43
N MET A 81 -0.67 -1.43 -5.92
CA MET A 81 -0.47 -0.20 -5.15
C MET A 81 -1.72 0.66 -5.16
N VAL A 82 -2.10 1.09 -3.97
CA VAL A 82 -3.20 2.01 -3.71
C VAL A 82 -2.63 3.30 -3.12
N PHE A 83 -2.96 4.43 -3.74
CA PHE A 83 -2.46 5.74 -3.38
C PHE A 83 -3.46 6.52 -2.53
N GLN A 84 -2.99 7.56 -1.86
CA GLN A 84 -3.79 8.56 -1.17
C GLN A 84 -4.84 9.20 -2.10
N HIS A 85 -4.44 9.55 -3.33
CA HIS A 85 -5.34 9.99 -4.39
C HIS A 85 -5.75 8.77 -5.21
N PHE A 86 -7.02 8.68 -5.54
CA PHE A 86 -7.64 7.49 -6.17
C PHE A 86 -7.06 7.16 -7.54
N ASN A 87 -6.59 8.16 -8.28
CA ASN A 87 -5.97 8.03 -9.61
C ASN A 87 -6.81 7.20 -10.60
N LEU A 88 -8.14 7.32 -10.55
CA LEU A 88 -9.03 6.66 -11.48
C LEU A 88 -9.02 7.37 -12.82
N PHE A 89 -9.17 6.61 -13.89
CA PHE A 89 -9.34 7.16 -15.23
C PHE A 89 -10.73 7.82 -15.33
N PRO A 90 -10.84 9.16 -15.46
CA PRO A 90 -12.11 9.86 -15.37
C PRO A 90 -13.05 9.57 -16.56
N HIS A 91 -12.48 9.19 -17.71
CA HIS A 91 -13.19 8.87 -18.94
C HIS A 91 -13.57 7.39 -19.08
N LYS A 92 -13.33 6.58 -18.06
CA LYS A 92 -13.68 5.15 -17.99
C LYS A 92 -14.70 4.92 -16.90
N THR A 93 -15.64 3.98 -17.13
CA THR A 93 -16.55 3.53 -16.08
C THR A 93 -15.78 2.85 -14.92
N VAL A 94 -16.46 2.57 -13.84
CA VAL A 94 -15.90 1.82 -12.69
C VAL A 94 -15.37 0.46 -13.15
N LEU A 95 -16.19 -0.32 -13.87
CA LEU A 95 -15.76 -1.62 -14.40
C LEU A 95 -14.56 -1.49 -15.33
N GLN A 96 -14.58 -0.52 -16.24
CA GLN A 96 -13.46 -0.28 -17.16
C GLN A 96 -12.17 0.16 -16.41
N ASN A 97 -12.27 0.86 -15.28
CA ASN A 97 -11.12 1.16 -14.45
C ASN A 97 -10.50 -0.10 -13.86
N VAL A 98 -11.33 -1.02 -13.36
CA VAL A 98 -10.90 -2.29 -12.76
C VAL A 98 -10.29 -3.23 -13.81
N THR A 99 -10.92 -3.35 -14.97
CA THR A 99 -10.56 -4.33 -16.01
C THR A 99 -9.45 -3.86 -16.95
N TYR A 100 -9.07 -2.59 -16.90
CA TYR A 100 -8.05 -2.03 -17.79
C TYR A 100 -6.70 -2.74 -17.71
N GLY A 101 -6.20 -2.98 -16.49
CA GLY A 101 -4.94 -3.69 -16.25
C GLY A 101 -4.98 -5.13 -16.78
N PRO A 102 -5.93 -5.98 -16.36
CA PRO A 102 -6.10 -7.33 -16.87
C PRO A 102 -6.14 -7.42 -18.39
N CYS A 103 -6.91 -6.56 -19.05
CA CYS A 103 -7.00 -6.57 -20.52
C CYS A 103 -5.69 -6.12 -21.19
N LYS A 104 -5.06 -5.03 -20.70
CA LYS A 104 -3.92 -4.41 -21.39
C LYS A 104 -2.58 -5.03 -21.06
N VAL A 105 -2.42 -5.51 -19.84
CA VAL A 105 -1.14 -6.02 -19.32
C VAL A 105 -1.10 -7.54 -19.33
N LYS A 106 -2.18 -8.18 -18.82
CA LYS A 106 -2.28 -9.66 -18.79
C LYS A 106 -2.89 -10.25 -20.07
N GLN A 107 -3.33 -9.40 -21.02
CA GLN A 107 -3.97 -9.83 -22.27
C GLN A 107 -5.21 -10.72 -22.07
N MET A 108 -5.87 -10.55 -20.92
CA MET A 108 -7.10 -11.25 -20.61
C MET A 108 -8.22 -10.84 -21.59
N SER A 109 -9.05 -11.76 -22.00
CA SER A 109 -10.22 -11.44 -22.83
C SER A 109 -11.13 -10.47 -22.09
N LYS A 110 -11.92 -9.68 -22.86
CA LYS A 110 -12.83 -8.72 -22.24
C LYS A 110 -13.86 -9.43 -21.35
N ALA A 111 -14.39 -10.57 -21.77
CA ALA A 111 -15.39 -11.31 -21.01
C ALA A 111 -14.83 -11.80 -19.65
N GLU A 112 -13.66 -12.42 -19.66
CA GLU A 112 -12.99 -12.88 -18.42
C GLU A 112 -12.64 -11.70 -17.50
N ALA A 113 -12.15 -10.59 -18.07
CA ALA A 113 -11.83 -9.40 -17.29
C ALA A 113 -13.08 -8.74 -16.68
N ASP A 114 -14.19 -8.69 -17.42
CA ASP A 114 -15.44 -8.11 -16.94
C ASP A 114 -16.04 -8.99 -15.81
N GLU A 115 -16.00 -10.32 -15.93
CA GLU A 115 -16.41 -11.26 -14.88
C GLU A 115 -15.57 -11.04 -13.61
N LEU A 116 -14.24 -11.07 -13.73
CA LEU A 116 -13.32 -10.78 -12.61
C LEU A 116 -13.58 -9.39 -12.01
N GLY A 117 -13.81 -8.39 -12.85
CA GLY A 117 -14.07 -7.03 -12.42
C GLY A 117 -15.35 -6.90 -11.60
N LEU A 118 -16.43 -7.54 -12.04
CA LEU A 118 -17.72 -7.57 -11.33
C LEU A 118 -17.59 -8.27 -9.97
N ASP A 119 -16.88 -9.41 -9.91
CA ASP A 119 -16.61 -10.11 -8.66
C ASP A 119 -15.84 -9.22 -7.66
N LEU A 120 -14.83 -8.52 -8.15
CA LEU A 120 -14.04 -7.60 -7.29
C LEU A 120 -14.86 -6.40 -6.85
N LEU A 121 -15.71 -5.85 -7.71
CA LEU A 121 -16.63 -4.78 -7.35
C LEU A 121 -17.64 -5.24 -6.29
N ALA A 122 -18.14 -6.46 -6.40
CA ALA A 122 -19.02 -7.04 -5.38
C ALA A 122 -18.28 -7.17 -4.02
N LYS A 123 -17.03 -7.64 -4.02
CA LYS A 123 -16.20 -7.75 -2.80
C LYS A 123 -15.95 -6.40 -2.11
N VAL A 124 -15.91 -5.30 -2.86
CA VAL A 124 -15.76 -3.96 -2.29
C VAL A 124 -17.11 -3.21 -2.13
N GLY A 125 -18.24 -3.90 -2.32
CA GLY A 125 -19.60 -3.37 -2.13
C GLY A 125 -20.02 -2.34 -3.17
N LEU A 126 -19.60 -2.51 -4.43
CA LEU A 126 -19.84 -1.56 -5.54
C LEU A 126 -20.33 -2.23 -6.83
N ALA A 127 -20.94 -3.43 -6.74
CA ALA A 127 -21.40 -4.16 -7.92
C ALA A 127 -22.38 -3.34 -8.78
N GLU A 128 -23.31 -2.62 -8.13
CA GLU A 128 -24.31 -1.78 -8.78
C GLU A 128 -23.74 -0.50 -9.42
N LYS A 129 -22.48 -0.20 -9.20
CA LYS A 129 -21.77 0.99 -9.74
C LYS A 129 -20.90 0.68 -10.96
N ALA A 130 -20.94 -0.53 -11.51
CA ALA A 130 -20.06 -0.97 -12.59
C ALA A 130 -20.04 -0.01 -13.80
N ASP A 131 -21.19 0.50 -14.21
CA ASP A 131 -21.34 1.38 -15.36
C ASP A 131 -21.27 2.88 -15.05
N VAL A 132 -21.01 3.22 -13.77
CA VAL A 132 -20.93 4.61 -13.31
C VAL A 132 -19.53 5.18 -13.59
N TYR A 133 -19.44 6.47 -13.88
CA TYR A 133 -18.17 7.17 -14.03
C TYR A 133 -17.65 7.68 -12.67
N PRO A 134 -16.32 7.80 -12.48
CA PRO A 134 -15.72 8.27 -11.22
C PRO A 134 -16.24 9.61 -10.69
N SER A 135 -16.68 10.51 -11.58
CA SER A 135 -17.26 11.81 -11.21
C SER A 135 -18.53 11.71 -10.37
N ARG A 136 -19.23 10.57 -10.42
CA ARG A 136 -20.47 10.32 -9.67
C ARG A 136 -20.26 9.49 -8.41
N LEU A 137 -19.02 9.27 -8.00
CA LEU A 137 -18.67 8.48 -6.82
C LEU A 137 -18.21 9.38 -5.66
N SER A 138 -18.53 8.96 -4.43
CA SER A 138 -17.93 9.54 -3.24
C SER A 138 -16.43 9.22 -3.15
N GLY A 139 -15.70 9.90 -2.26
CA GLY A 139 -14.28 9.63 -2.01
C GLY A 139 -14.02 8.18 -1.61
N GLY A 140 -14.79 7.66 -0.64
CA GLY A 140 -14.68 6.27 -0.20
C GLY A 140 -15.00 5.25 -1.30
N GLN A 141 -16.01 5.53 -2.14
CA GLN A 141 -16.31 4.69 -3.31
C GLN A 141 -15.15 4.69 -4.32
N LYS A 142 -14.58 5.86 -4.64
CA LYS A 142 -13.40 5.96 -5.51
C LYS A 142 -12.22 5.15 -4.98
N GLN A 143 -11.99 5.21 -3.68
CA GLN A 143 -10.89 4.45 -3.05
C GLN A 143 -11.14 2.95 -3.11
N ARG A 144 -12.37 2.50 -2.86
CA ARG A 144 -12.72 1.08 -3.00
C ARG A 144 -12.59 0.59 -4.44
N VAL A 145 -12.91 1.42 -5.44
CA VAL A 145 -12.62 1.11 -6.87
C VAL A 145 -11.11 1.02 -7.12
N ALA A 146 -10.30 1.91 -6.53
CA ALA A 146 -8.84 1.85 -6.67
C ALA A 146 -8.26 0.57 -6.05
N ILE A 147 -8.81 0.10 -4.93
CA ILE A 147 -8.45 -1.19 -4.32
C ILE A 147 -8.85 -2.35 -5.27
N ALA A 148 -10.08 -2.38 -5.77
CA ALA A 148 -10.54 -3.40 -6.71
C ALA A 148 -9.69 -3.44 -7.99
N ARG A 149 -9.30 -2.28 -8.52
CA ARG A 149 -8.39 -2.15 -9.68
C ARG A 149 -7.02 -2.76 -9.40
N ALA A 150 -6.46 -2.51 -8.21
CA ALA A 150 -5.17 -3.11 -7.83
C ALA A 150 -5.28 -4.63 -7.71
N LEU A 151 -6.37 -5.12 -7.08
CA LEU A 151 -6.64 -6.55 -6.92
C LEU A 151 -6.89 -7.28 -8.25
N ALA A 152 -7.41 -6.59 -9.26
CA ALA A 152 -7.68 -7.17 -10.58
C ALA A 152 -6.41 -7.67 -11.28
N MET A 153 -5.26 -7.14 -10.90
CA MET A 153 -3.95 -7.67 -11.34
C MET A 153 -3.55 -8.95 -10.62
N GLN A 154 -4.34 -9.43 -9.64
CA GLN A 154 -4.06 -10.61 -8.82
C GLN A 154 -2.62 -10.58 -8.24
N PRO A 155 -2.29 -9.51 -7.50
CA PRO A 155 -0.96 -9.33 -6.97
C PRO A 155 -0.71 -10.25 -5.77
N GLU A 156 0.56 -10.60 -5.53
CA GLU A 156 0.99 -11.31 -4.31
C GLU A 156 1.19 -10.36 -3.13
N ILE A 157 1.43 -9.07 -3.43
CA ILE A 157 1.74 -8.03 -2.45
C ILE A 157 0.87 -6.80 -2.71
N MET A 158 0.27 -6.24 -1.66
CA MET A 158 -0.46 -4.99 -1.72
C MET A 158 0.24 -3.89 -0.91
N LEU A 159 0.50 -2.78 -1.56
CA LEU A 159 1.08 -1.58 -0.96
C LEU A 159 0.00 -0.50 -0.84
N PHE A 160 -0.15 0.10 0.35
CA PHE A 160 -1.13 1.15 0.61
C PHE A 160 -0.42 2.41 1.11
N ASP A 161 -0.52 3.49 0.35
CA ASP A 161 0.08 4.80 0.68
C ASP A 161 -1.01 5.74 1.18
N GLU A 162 -1.22 5.77 2.49
CA GLU A 162 -2.23 6.59 3.19
C GLU A 162 -3.63 6.51 2.55
N PRO A 163 -4.24 5.33 2.43
CA PRO A 163 -5.45 5.11 1.63
C PRO A 163 -6.70 5.84 2.14
N THR A 164 -6.68 6.38 3.36
CA THR A 164 -7.81 7.07 4.00
C THR A 164 -7.61 8.57 4.16
N SER A 165 -6.39 9.10 3.99
CA SER A 165 -6.06 10.48 4.33
C SER A 165 -6.74 11.56 3.48
N ALA A 166 -7.26 11.20 2.30
CA ALA A 166 -8.03 12.08 1.42
C ALA A 166 -9.56 11.90 1.55
N LEU A 167 -10.02 11.21 2.62
CA LEU A 167 -11.43 10.87 2.83
C LEU A 167 -12.01 11.64 4.01
N ASP A 168 -13.32 11.93 3.91
CA ASP A 168 -14.09 12.38 5.06
C ASP A 168 -14.21 11.24 6.09
N PRO A 169 -14.25 11.55 7.40
CA PRO A 169 -14.26 10.53 8.47
C PRO A 169 -15.36 9.47 8.33
N GLU A 170 -16.53 9.85 7.80
CA GLU A 170 -17.66 8.93 7.57
C GLU A 170 -17.32 7.83 6.54
N MET A 171 -16.41 8.12 5.61
CA MET A 171 -16.03 7.19 4.52
C MET A 171 -14.83 6.31 4.87
N VAL A 172 -14.07 6.67 5.90
CA VAL A 172 -12.85 5.94 6.32
C VAL A 172 -13.17 4.50 6.67
N LYS A 173 -14.23 4.30 7.47
CA LYS A 173 -14.63 2.97 7.94
C LYS A 173 -14.85 1.97 6.81
N GLU A 174 -15.56 2.38 5.75
CA GLU A 174 -15.87 1.50 4.61
C GLU A 174 -14.59 1.01 3.90
N VAL A 175 -13.59 1.88 3.77
CA VAL A 175 -12.30 1.53 3.16
C VAL A 175 -11.50 0.60 4.07
N LEU A 176 -11.45 0.89 5.38
CA LEU A 176 -10.77 0.05 6.36
C LEU A 176 -11.40 -1.35 6.45
N ASP A 177 -12.72 -1.46 6.36
CA ASP A 177 -13.41 -2.76 6.39
C ASP A 177 -13.05 -3.62 5.16
N VAL A 178 -12.92 -3.01 3.97
CA VAL A 178 -12.40 -3.71 2.79
C VAL A 178 -10.96 -4.18 3.02
N MET A 179 -10.10 -3.34 3.59
CA MET A 179 -8.72 -3.70 3.88
C MET A 179 -8.63 -4.83 4.92
N LYS A 180 -9.47 -4.82 5.97
CA LYS A 180 -9.59 -5.94 6.93
C LYS A 180 -10.01 -7.24 6.23
N GLY A 181 -10.90 -7.15 5.25
CA GLY A 181 -11.25 -8.29 4.40
C GLY A 181 -10.04 -8.89 3.70
N LEU A 182 -9.15 -8.07 3.16
CA LEU A 182 -7.91 -8.52 2.50
C LEU A 182 -6.93 -9.17 3.48
N VAL A 183 -6.78 -8.63 4.68
CA VAL A 183 -5.95 -9.23 5.74
C VAL A 183 -6.39 -10.67 6.02
N ARG A 184 -7.70 -10.92 6.11
CA ARG A 184 -8.26 -12.26 6.36
C ARG A 184 -7.98 -13.28 5.25
N THR A 185 -7.67 -12.81 4.03
CA THR A 185 -7.27 -13.71 2.93
C THR A 185 -5.82 -14.16 3.00
N GLY A 186 -5.01 -13.66 3.95
CA GLY A 186 -3.58 -13.92 4.05
C GLY A 186 -2.74 -13.12 3.05
N MET A 187 -3.26 -12.01 2.54
CA MET A 187 -2.54 -11.10 1.63
C MET A 187 -1.33 -10.49 2.32
N THR A 188 -0.19 -10.49 1.63
CA THR A 188 1.00 -9.73 2.10
C THR A 188 0.75 -8.25 1.89
N MET A 189 0.87 -7.44 2.95
CA MET A 189 0.52 -6.02 2.88
C MET A 189 1.57 -5.15 3.57
N ALA A 190 1.92 -4.02 2.93
CA ALA A 190 2.63 -2.92 3.57
C ALA A 190 1.75 -1.66 3.50
N ILE A 191 1.47 -1.06 4.65
CA ILE A 191 0.44 -0.03 4.78
C ILE A 191 1.03 1.19 5.48
N VAL A 192 1.17 2.30 4.78
CA VAL A 192 1.38 3.61 5.40
C VAL A 192 0.04 4.13 5.86
N THR A 193 -0.13 4.39 7.14
CA THR A 193 -1.41 4.83 7.71
C THR A 193 -1.23 5.75 8.91
N HIS A 194 -2.23 6.60 9.13
CA HIS A 194 -2.42 7.39 10.35
C HIS A 194 -3.56 6.82 11.22
N GLU A 195 -4.21 5.73 10.78
CA GLU A 195 -5.28 5.06 11.51
C GLU A 195 -4.69 4.10 12.56
N MET A 196 -4.34 4.62 13.75
CA MET A 196 -3.64 3.85 14.79
C MET A 196 -4.47 2.66 15.28
N GLY A 197 -5.79 2.83 15.44
CA GLY A 197 -6.70 1.74 15.81
C GLY A 197 -6.70 0.61 14.79
N PHE A 198 -6.72 0.94 13.50
CA PHE A 198 -6.64 -0.03 12.43
C PHE A 198 -5.28 -0.74 12.42
N ALA A 199 -4.16 0.01 12.50
CA ALA A 199 -2.82 -0.56 12.54
C ALA A 199 -2.66 -1.55 13.72
N ARG A 200 -3.16 -1.19 14.90
CA ARG A 200 -3.14 -2.04 16.10
C ARG A 200 -3.93 -3.33 15.92
N GLU A 201 -5.08 -3.27 15.22
CA GLU A 201 -5.97 -4.41 15.03
C GLU A 201 -5.46 -5.41 13.98
N VAL A 202 -4.87 -4.91 12.87
CA VAL A 202 -4.61 -5.76 11.70
C VAL A 202 -3.14 -6.07 11.46
N ALA A 203 -2.22 -5.24 11.93
CA ALA A 203 -0.81 -5.44 11.64
C ALA A 203 -0.22 -6.59 12.47
N ASN A 204 0.67 -7.35 11.85
CA ASN A 204 1.53 -8.29 12.53
C ASN A 204 2.75 -7.58 13.12
N ARG A 205 3.15 -6.45 12.48
CA ARG A 205 4.34 -5.68 12.84
C ARG A 205 4.20 -4.22 12.49
N ILE A 206 4.75 -3.36 13.34
CA ILE A 206 4.80 -1.92 13.17
C ILE A 206 6.23 -1.52 12.85
N LEU A 207 6.42 -0.80 11.74
CA LEU A 207 7.66 -0.10 11.40
C LEU A 207 7.47 1.39 11.70
N PHE A 208 8.14 1.89 12.72
CA PHE A 208 8.11 3.31 13.05
C PHE A 208 9.27 4.04 12.36
N LEU A 209 8.94 4.89 11.39
CA LEU A 209 9.90 5.69 10.63
C LEU A 209 9.94 7.12 11.14
N GLU A 210 11.15 7.58 11.48
CA GLU A 210 11.40 8.95 11.86
C GLU A 210 12.74 9.45 11.33
N GLY A 211 12.77 10.69 10.84
CA GLY A 211 13.97 11.31 10.30
C GLY A 211 14.65 10.50 9.19
N GLY A 212 13.87 9.70 8.47
CA GLY A 212 14.34 8.81 7.41
C GLY A 212 14.96 7.50 7.90
N ARG A 213 14.87 7.16 9.18
CA ARG A 213 15.38 5.92 9.77
C ARG A 213 14.25 5.05 10.30
N LEU A 214 14.48 3.76 10.33
CA LEU A 214 13.65 2.81 11.08
C LEU A 214 14.02 2.93 12.56
N ALA A 215 13.22 3.70 13.30
CA ALA A 215 13.49 3.99 14.71
C ALA A 215 13.00 2.88 15.63
N GLU A 216 11.93 2.17 15.23
CA GLU A 216 11.45 0.99 15.96
C GLU A 216 10.78 0.00 14.99
N ASP A 217 10.96 -1.29 15.28
CA ASP A 217 10.37 -2.43 14.59
C ASP A 217 9.87 -3.40 15.67
N ALA A 218 8.56 -3.46 15.86
CA ALA A 218 7.96 -4.21 16.96
C ALA A 218 6.55 -4.73 16.62
N PRO A 219 6.10 -5.81 17.31
CA PRO A 219 4.69 -6.20 17.27
C PRO A 219 3.77 -5.07 17.80
N PRO A 220 2.50 -4.98 17.33
CA PRO A 220 1.58 -3.93 17.75
C PRO A 220 1.40 -3.83 19.27
N ASP A 221 1.29 -4.96 19.96
CA ASP A 221 1.11 -4.98 21.42
C ASP A 221 2.26 -4.28 22.15
N ILE A 222 3.49 -4.51 21.71
CA ILE A 222 4.67 -3.86 22.29
C ILE A 222 4.71 -2.39 21.89
N PHE A 223 4.55 -2.10 20.60
CA PHE A 223 4.65 -0.74 20.10
C PHE A 223 3.64 0.22 20.73
N PHE A 224 2.37 -0.20 20.87
CA PHE A 224 1.31 0.66 21.39
C PHE A 224 1.20 0.71 22.92
N THR A 225 1.89 -0.17 23.65
CA THR A 225 1.84 -0.21 25.14
C THR A 225 3.15 0.16 25.80
N ASN A 226 4.26 -0.27 25.23
CA ASN A 226 5.60 -0.07 25.80
C ASN A 226 6.65 0.08 24.68
N PRO A 227 6.58 1.14 23.86
CA PRO A 227 7.56 1.37 22.81
C PRO A 227 8.97 1.56 23.39
N ARG A 228 9.97 1.05 22.69
CA ARG A 228 11.37 1.10 23.12
C ARG A 228 12.03 2.43 22.75
N SER A 229 11.59 3.04 21.66
CA SER A 229 12.11 4.31 21.17
C SER A 229 11.45 5.46 21.93
N GLU A 230 12.23 6.35 22.56
CA GLU A 230 11.73 7.58 23.17
C GLU A 230 10.90 8.41 22.20
N ARG A 231 11.30 8.42 20.92
CA ARG A 231 10.59 9.13 19.85
C ARG A 231 9.25 8.50 19.52
N ALA A 232 9.15 7.16 19.61
CA ALA A 232 7.87 6.45 19.46
C ALA A 232 6.92 6.80 20.64
N CYS A 233 7.43 6.85 21.88
CA CYS A 233 6.66 7.30 23.04
C CYS A 233 6.08 8.70 22.80
N GLN A 234 6.93 9.67 22.47
CA GLN A 234 6.53 11.07 22.20
C GLN A 234 5.54 11.19 21.03
N PHE A 235 5.65 10.32 20.04
CA PHE A 235 4.71 10.28 18.91
C PHE A 235 3.35 9.76 19.37
N LEU A 236 3.31 8.66 20.10
CA LEU A 236 2.05 8.05 20.58
C LEU A 236 1.29 8.96 21.53
N GLU A 237 1.98 9.67 22.43
CA GLU A 237 1.35 10.68 23.33
C GLU A 237 0.62 11.80 22.59
N LYS A 238 0.94 12.05 21.31
CA LYS A 238 0.31 13.09 20.50
C LYS A 238 -0.83 12.59 19.64
N VAL A 239 -0.89 11.28 19.37
CA VAL A 239 -1.83 10.71 18.38
C VAL A 239 -2.85 9.76 19.00
N LEU A 240 -2.66 9.35 20.26
CA LEU A 240 -3.60 8.59 21.08
C LEU A 240 -4.21 9.50 22.16
#